data_fbedbc9c91255044432afea6d08040d8
#
_entry.id   fbedbc9c91255044432afea6d08040d8
#
_cell.length_a   1.000
_cell.length_b   1.000
_cell.length_c   1.000
_cell.angle_alpha   90.00
_cell.angle_beta   90.00
_cell.angle_gamma   90.00
#
_symmetry.space_group_name_H-M   'P 1'
#
loop_
_entity.id
_entity.type
_entity.pdbx_description
1 polymer ?
#
loop_
_entity_poly.entity_id
_entity_poly.type
_entity_poly.pdbx_seq_one_letter_code
_entity_poly.pdbx_strand_id
1 'polypeptide(L)'
;MNHLNPQRDPIKNFFPLPNELFYLDLDFGEIAVYAYLMYRENRKDYTCVVSYREIGEAVGMSKNTVSKYVAKLEARGLIETEPTSVITRDGLKGNGKLKYRILPIQIAVDRHNADILERLELETARYNLQKAQARQDALAGNLPPS
;
A
#
# COMPACT_ATOMS: atom_id res chain seq x y z
N MET A 1 23.09 -36.06 15.84
CA MET A 1 22.70 -34.65 15.61
C MET A 1 23.34 -34.14 14.35
N ASN A 2 22.55 -33.71 13.41
CA ASN A 2 23.08 -33.31 12.11
C ASN A 2 23.26 -31.79 12.07
N HIS A 3 24.45 -31.30 12.41
CA HIS A 3 24.77 -29.88 12.39
C HIS A 3 25.05 -29.35 10.99
N LEU A 4 25.15 -30.26 10.00
CA LEU A 4 25.45 -29.88 8.61
C LEU A 4 24.24 -29.52 7.79
N ASN A 5 23.03 -29.89 8.25
CA ASN A 5 21.75 -29.59 7.57
C ASN A 5 20.76 -28.98 8.54
N PRO A 6 20.96 -27.70 8.92
CA PRO A 6 20.01 -27.03 9.79
C PRO A 6 18.66 -26.91 9.06
N GLN A 7 17.59 -27.31 9.74
CA GLN A 7 16.25 -27.20 9.19
C GLN A 7 15.57 -25.93 9.71
N ARG A 8 14.76 -25.34 8.87
CA ARG A 8 13.95 -24.20 9.27
C ARG A 8 12.88 -24.67 10.25
N ASP A 9 12.63 -23.83 11.27
CA ASP A 9 11.48 -24.03 12.13
C ASP A 9 10.25 -23.43 11.41
N PRO A 10 9.27 -24.25 10.99
CA PRO A 10 8.13 -23.76 10.24
C PRO A 10 7.09 -23.02 11.09
N ILE A 11 7.20 -23.06 12.42
CA ILE A 11 6.14 -22.61 13.32
C ILE A 11 6.60 -21.45 14.22
N LYS A 12 7.86 -21.43 14.64
CA LYS A 12 8.40 -20.46 15.60
C LYS A 12 9.07 -19.29 14.90
N ASN A 13 8.94 -18.13 15.52
CA ASN A 13 9.62 -16.89 15.07
C ASN A 13 9.25 -16.48 13.65
N PHE A 14 7.99 -16.68 13.29
CA PHE A 14 7.43 -16.26 12.02
C PHE A 14 6.13 -15.47 12.27
N PHE A 15 5.83 -14.62 11.32
CA PHE A 15 4.51 -14.01 11.24
C PHE A 15 4.02 -14.10 9.79
N PRO A 16 2.70 -14.25 9.56
CA PRO A 16 2.19 -14.36 8.21
C PRO A 16 2.04 -13.00 7.54
N LEU A 17 2.29 -12.96 6.24
CA LEU A 17 1.93 -11.84 5.39
C LEU A 17 0.88 -12.32 4.38
N PRO A 18 -0.09 -11.47 4.01
CA PRO A 18 -1.06 -11.83 2.98
C PRO A 18 -0.37 -12.09 1.64
N ASN A 19 -0.76 -13.17 0.98
CA ASN A 19 -0.23 -13.51 -0.33
C ASN A 19 -0.53 -12.42 -1.37
N GLU A 20 -1.65 -11.74 -1.21
CA GLU A 20 -2.16 -10.71 -2.11
C GLU A 20 -1.25 -9.49 -2.20
N LEU A 21 -0.34 -9.30 -1.26
CA LEU A 21 0.62 -8.18 -1.30
C LEU A 21 1.39 -8.13 -2.61
N PHE A 22 1.68 -9.29 -3.19
CA PHE A 22 2.48 -9.37 -4.40
C PHE A 22 1.67 -9.18 -5.68
N TYR A 23 0.36 -9.00 -5.56
CA TYR A 23 -0.54 -8.72 -6.69
C TYR A 23 -1.03 -7.28 -6.72
N LEU A 24 -0.63 -6.46 -5.75
CA LEU A 24 -1.12 -5.09 -5.59
C LEU A 24 -0.21 -4.02 -6.20
N ASP A 25 0.85 -4.43 -6.86
CA ASP A 25 1.85 -3.51 -7.44
C ASP A 25 2.49 -2.58 -6.40
N LEU A 26 2.74 -3.10 -5.20
CA LEU A 26 3.42 -2.35 -4.15
C LEU A 26 4.91 -2.23 -4.47
N ASP A 27 5.50 -1.09 -4.13
CA ASP A 27 6.94 -0.98 -4.18
C ASP A 27 7.58 -1.59 -2.93
N PHE A 28 8.91 -1.75 -2.95
CA PHE A 28 9.63 -2.40 -1.86
C PHE A 28 9.46 -1.68 -0.51
N GLY A 29 9.36 -0.36 -0.53
CA GLY A 29 9.19 0.43 0.69
C GLY A 29 7.81 0.23 1.31
N GLU A 30 6.77 0.15 0.49
CA GLU A 30 5.42 -0.16 0.95
C GLU A 30 5.39 -1.55 1.60
N ILE A 31 6.00 -2.54 0.95
CA ILE A 31 6.06 -3.90 1.48
C ILE A 31 6.81 -3.94 2.81
N ALA A 32 7.95 -3.27 2.90
CA ALA A 32 8.76 -3.25 4.12
C ALA A 32 8.02 -2.62 5.29
N VAL A 33 7.41 -1.46 5.09
CA VAL A 33 6.66 -0.77 6.14
C VAL A 33 5.44 -1.60 6.57
N TYR A 34 4.69 -2.12 5.61
CA TYR A 34 3.54 -2.98 5.89
C TYR A 34 3.94 -4.22 6.67
N ALA A 35 5.03 -4.88 6.27
CA ALA A 35 5.52 -6.07 6.96
C ALA A 35 5.88 -5.77 8.42
N TYR A 36 6.52 -4.63 8.66
CA TYR A 36 6.86 -4.23 10.04
C TYR A 36 5.61 -3.98 10.89
N LEU A 37 4.59 -3.32 10.32
CA LEU A 37 3.33 -3.11 11.01
C LEU A 37 2.61 -4.43 11.32
N MET A 38 2.60 -5.36 10.38
CA MET A 38 2.06 -6.71 10.60
C MET A 38 2.80 -7.45 11.71
N TYR A 39 4.13 -7.30 11.74
CA TYR A 39 4.95 -7.89 12.79
C TYR A 39 4.60 -7.34 14.18
N ARG A 40 4.30 -6.05 14.26
CA ARG A 40 4.02 -5.36 15.52
C ARG A 40 2.55 -5.43 15.94
N GLU A 41 1.64 -5.82 15.08
CA GLU A 41 0.21 -5.77 15.39
C GLU A 41 -0.18 -6.68 16.54
N ASN A 42 -1.14 -6.22 17.34
CA ASN A 42 -1.84 -7.04 18.28
C ASN A 42 -2.85 -7.92 17.53
N ARG A 43 -2.73 -9.23 17.66
CA ARG A 43 -3.58 -10.18 16.94
C ARG A 43 -5.04 -10.18 17.37
N LYS A 44 -5.36 -9.54 18.49
CA LYS A 44 -6.75 -9.44 18.98
C LYS A 44 -7.53 -8.35 18.27
N ASP A 45 -6.91 -7.20 18.02
CA ASP A 45 -7.58 -6.03 17.46
C ASP A 45 -6.92 -5.54 16.16
N TYR A 46 -5.83 -6.16 15.72
CA TYR A 46 -5.10 -5.83 14.51
C TYR A 46 -4.56 -4.40 14.51
N THR A 47 -4.16 -3.91 15.68
CA THR A 47 -3.60 -2.56 15.83
C THR A 47 -2.21 -2.59 16.43
N CYS A 48 -1.43 -1.54 16.17
CA CYS A 48 -0.19 -1.30 16.88
C CYS A 48 0.05 0.21 17.01
N VAL A 49 0.87 0.58 17.98
CA VAL A 49 1.24 1.99 18.21
C VAL A 49 2.76 2.08 18.10
N VAL A 50 3.24 2.71 17.06
CA VAL A 50 4.67 2.87 16.78
C VAL A 50 4.93 4.26 16.19
N SER A 51 6.15 4.75 16.38
CA SER A 51 6.58 6.00 15.78
C SER A 51 7.19 5.76 14.39
N TYR A 52 7.26 6.82 13.58
CA TYR A 52 7.99 6.77 12.30
C TYR A 52 9.46 6.40 12.53
N ARG A 53 10.04 6.85 13.64
CA ARG A 53 11.40 6.53 13.99
C ARG A 53 11.60 5.03 14.22
N GLU A 54 10.70 4.40 14.97
CA GLU A 54 10.74 2.96 15.24
C GLU A 54 10.65 2.17 13.93
N ILE A 55 9.72 2.55 13.06
CA ILE A 55 9.58 1.92 11.74
C ILE A 55 10.86 2.11 10.93
N GLY A 56 11.35 3.36 10.86
CA GLY A 56 12.53 3.69 10.07
C GLY A 56 13.78 2.95 10.53
N GLU A 57 13.98 2.81 11.83
CA GLU A 57 15.09 2.04 12.38
C GLU A 57 15.00 0.56 12.02
N ALA A 58 13.79 0.02 12.00
CA ALA A 58 13.58 -1.39 11.68
C ALA A 58 13.80 -1.72 10.20
N VAL A 59 13.38 -0.82 9.30
CA VAL A 59 13.39 -1.08 7.85
C VAL A 59 14.45 -0.27 7.09
N GLY A 60 15.27 0.51 7.80
CA GLY A 60 16.36 1.27 7.17
C GLY A 60 15.92 2.48 6.38
N MET A 61 14.95 3.23 6.89
CA MET A 61 14.40 4.43 6.23
C MET A 61 14.44 5.64 7.17
N SER A 62 14.49 6.84 6.59
CA SER A 62 14.29 8.07 7.34
C SER A 62 12.80 8.22 7.71
N LYS A 63 12.52 9.06 8.72
CA LYS A 63 11.16 9.37 9.14
C LYS A 63 10.30 9.91 8.00
N ASN A 64 10.87 10.78 7.17
CA ASN A 64 10.16 11.37 6.04
C ASN A 64 9.78 10.31 5.00
N THR A 65 10.69 9.37 4.76
CA THR A 65 10.44 8.26 3.85
C THR A 65 9.36 7.33 4.40
N VAL A 66 9.42 7.02 5.70
CA VAL A 66 8.37 6.23 6.37
C VAL A 66 7.01 6.91 6.23
N SER A 67 6.94 8.22 6.51
CA SER A 67 5.70 8.99 6.39
C SER A 67 5.10 8.89 4.99
N LYS A 68 5.94 8.96 3.96
CA LYS A 68 5.53 8.82 2.57
C LYS A 68 4.91 7.45 2.30
N TYR A 69 5.55 6.38 2.77
CA TYR A 69 5.03 5.02 2.56
C TYR A 69 3.79 4.73 3.38
N VAL A 70 3.70 5.27 4.59
CA VAL A 70 2.48 5.18 5.40
C VAL A 70 1.30 5.81 4.66
N ALA A 71 1.49 7.00 4.09
CA ALA A 71 0.45 7.65 3.30
C ALA A 71 0.02 6.82 2.09
N LYS A 72 0.98 6.18 1.42
CA LYS A 72 0.68 5.29 0.28
C LYS A 72 -0.12 4.07 0.71
N LEU A 73 0.27 3.41 1.81
CA LEU A 73 -0.44 2.24 2.33
C LEU A 73 -1.87 2.61 2.73
N GLU A 74 -2.05 3.77 3.35
CA GLU A 74 -3.36 4.26 3.75
C GLU A 74 -4.24 4.53 2.52
N ALA A 75 -3.69 5.16 1.50
CA ALA A 75 -4.39 5.43 0.25
C ALA A 75 -4.82 4.15 -0.47
N ARG A 76 -4.05 3.08 -0.36
CA ARG A 76 -4.39 1.79 -0.95
C ARG A 76 -5.45 1.01 -0.16
N GLY A 77 -5.77 1.44 1.05
CA GLY A 77 -6.72 0.73 1.91
C GLY A 77 -6.11 -0.46 2.64
N LEU A 78 -4.78 -0.48 2.79
CA LEU A 78 -4.09 -1.52 3.54
C LEU A 78 -4.08 -1.25 5.04
N ILE A 79 -4.05 0.01 5.42
CA ILE A 79 -4.01 0.45 6.82
C ILE A 79 -4.89 1.68 7.03
N GLU A 80 -5.25 1.89 8.28
CA GLU A 80 -5.78 3.17 8.78
C GLU A 80 -4.85 3.69 9.85
N THR A 81 -4.73 5.01 9.93
CA THR A 81 -3.93 5.67 10.96
C THR A 81 -4.82 6.54 11.82
N GLU A 82 -4.50 6.60 13.09
CA GLU A 82 -5.18 7.44 14.07
C GLU A 82 -4.13 8.10 14.94
N PRO A 83 -4.16 9.45 15.07
CA PRO A 83 -3.21 10.12 15.96
C PRO A 83 -3.51 9.78 17.41
N THR A 84 -2.45 9.54 18.18
CA THR A 84 -2.56 9.44 19.63
C THR A 84 -2.11 10.76 20.24
N SER A 85 -2.85 11.27 21.20
CA SER A 85 -2.47 12.49 21.91
C SER A 85 -1.91 12.13 23.27
N VAL A 86 -0.79 12.79 23.62
CA VAL A 86 -0.17 12.68 24.93
C VAL A 86 -0.36 14.01 25.66
N ILE A 87 -0.83 13.97 26.89
CA ILE A 87 -0.89 15.15 27.75
C ILE A 87 0.47 15.22 28.46
N THR A 88 1.24 16.28 28.18
CA THR A 88 2.51 16.51 28.83
C THR A 88 2.31 16.97 30.28
N ARG A 89 3.39 16.96 31.09
CA ARG A 89 3.36 17.43 32.48
C ARG A 89 2.81 18.85 32.63
N ASP A 90 2.94 19.66 31.60
CA ASP A 90 2.48 21.06 31.61
C ASP A 90 1.01 21.18 31.15
N GLY A 91 0.30 20.07 30.98
CA GLY A 91 -1.07 20.07 30.52
C GLY A 91 -1.23 20.35 29.02
N LEU A 92 -0.14 20.40 28.27
CA LEU A 92 -0.15 20.65 26.83
C LEU A 92 -0.38 19.35 26.08
N LYS A 93 -1.24 19.37 25.06
CA LYS A 93 -1.40 18.27 24.14
C LYS A 93 -0.19 18.17 23.22
N GLY A 94 0.57 17.08 23.32
CA GLY A 94 1.62 16.74 22.36
C GLY A 94 1.14 15.71 21.36
N ASN A 95 1.79 15.66 20.20
CA ASN A 95 1.57 14.60 19.22
C ASN A 95 2.24 13.33 19.71
N GLY A 96 1.43 12.31 19.96
CA GLY A 96 1.93 10.99 20.29
C GLY A 96 2.29 10.18 19.06
N LYS A 97 2.65 8.91 19.28
CA LYS A 97 2.86 7.95 18.21
C LYS A 97 1.55 7.71 17.48
N LEU A 98 1.62 7.35 16.21
CA LEU A 98 0.43 6.95 15.47
C LEU A 98 -0.02 5.55 15.89
N LYS A 99 -1.32 5.37 15.94
CA LYS A 99 -1.95 4.07 16.06
C LYS A 99 -2.32 3.60 14.65
N TYR A 100 -1.87 2.42 14.32
CA TYR A 100 -2.12 1.80 13.02
C TYR A 100 -3.10 0.67 13.18
N ARG A 101 -4.06 0.61 12.29
CA ARG A 101 -4.95 -0.54 12.17
C ARG A 101 -4.69 -1.20 10.83
N ILE A 102 -4.39 -2.49 10.85
CA ILE A 102 -4.23 -3.28 9.64
C ILE A 102 -5.63 -3.67 9.17
N LEU A 103 -6.00 -3.26 7.97
CA LEU A 103 -7.32 -3.54 7.42
C LEU A 103 -7.35 -4.92 6.77
N PRO A 104 -8.55 -5.53 6.63
CA PRO A 104 -8.67 -6.74 5.83
C PRO A 104 -8.10 -6.53 4.43
N ILE A 105 -7.28 -7.46 3.96
CA ILE A 105 -6.59 -7.33 2.68
C ILE A 105 -7.55 -7.16 1.49
N GLN A 106 -8.77 -7.67 1.62
CA GLN A 106 -9.77 -7.59 0.56
C GLN A 106 -10.11 -6.15 0.20
N ILE A 107 -10.03 -5.22 1.15
CA ILE A 107 -10.29 -3.80 0.89
C ILE A 107 -9.28 -3.27 -0.14
N ALA A 108 -8.01 -3.57 0.04
CA ALA A 108 -6.96 -3.13 -0.89
C ALA A 108 -7.07 -3.85 -2.24
N VAL A 109 -7.42 -5.13 -2.22
CA VAL A 109 -7.63 -5.90 -3.45
C VAL A 109 -8.78 -5.30 -4.25
N ASP A 110 -9.89 -4.98 -3.60
CA ASP A 110 -11.05 -4.40 -4.27
C ASP A 110 -10.73 -3.01 -4.86
N ARG A 111 -10.00 -2.18 -4.12
CA ARG A 111 -9.56 -0.87 -4.63
C ARG A 111 -8.62 -1.02 -5.82
N HIS A 112 -7.69 -1.92 -5.74
CA HIS A 112 -6.73 -2.18 -6.82
C HIS A 112 -7.44 -2.63 -8.09
N ASN A 113 -8.39 -3.57 -7.95
CA ASN A 113 -9.18 -4.07 -9.07
C ASN A 113 -10.07 -2.97 -9.67
N ALA A 114 -10.66 -2.13 -8.84
CA ALA A 114 -11.45 -0.98 -9.30
C ALA A 114 -10.60 0.00 -10.10
N ASP A 115 -9.37 0.28 -9.63
CA ASP A 115 -8.44 1.17 -10.33
C ASP A 115 -8.00 0.60 -11.68
N ILE A 116 -7.75 -0.70 -11.74
CA ILE A 116 -7.41 -1.39 -13.00
C ILE A 116 -8.59 -1.30 -13.98
N LEU A 117 -9.79 -1.57 -13.50
CA LEU A 117 -11.00 -1.53 -14.33
C LEU A 117 -11.25 -0.13 -14.88
N GLU A 118 -11.10 0.89 -14.03
CA GLU A 118 -11.21 2.29 -14.45
C GLU A 118 -10.20 2.65 -15.54
N ARG A 119 -8.94 2.23 -15.38
CA ARG A 119 -7.91 2.45 -16.39
C ARG A 119 -8.23 1.77 -17.71
N LEU A 120 -8.73 0.53 -17.65
CA LEU A 120 -9.14 -0.21 -18.86
C LEU A 120 -10.29 0.48 -19.57
N GLU A 121 -11.26 0.97 -18.82
CA GLU A 121 -12.39 1.73 -19.38
C GLU A 121 -11.92 3.01 -20.05
N LEU A 122 -10.99 3.75 -19.44
CA LEU A 122 -10.41 4.95 -20.03
C LEU A 122 -9.63 4.63 -21.30
N GLU A 123 -8.83 3.58 -21.31
CA GLU A 123 -8.08 3.15 -22.48
C GLU A 123 -9.01 2.74 -23.62
N THR A 124 -10.09 2.02 -23.31
CA THR A 124 -11.09 1.64 -24.28
C THR A 124 -11.78 2.86 -24.87
N ALA A 125 -12.13 3.82 -24.00
CA ALA A 125 -12.76 5.08 -24.45
C ALA A 125 -11.82 5.87 -25.37
N ARG A 126 -10.54 5.96 -25.03
CA ARG A 126 -9.53 6.62 -25.87
C ARG A 126 -9.38 5.91 -27.21
N TYR A 127 -9.30 4.59 -27.20
CA TYR A 127 -9.19 3.80 -28.40
C TYR A 127 -10.38 4.04 -29.32
N ASN A 128 -11.60 4.00 -28.77
CA ASN A 128 -12.82 4.23 -29.52
C ASN A 128 -12.89 5.66 -30.08
N LEU A 129 -12.42 6.64 -29.32
CA LEU A 129 -12.37 8.03 -29.76
C LEU A 129 -11.38 8.20 -30.91
N GLN A 130 -10.18 7.62 -30.79
CA GLN A 130 -9.17 7.67 -31.84
C GLN A 130 -9.67 6.98 -33.12
N LYS A 131 -10.34 5.85 -32.96
CA LYS A 131 -10.93 5.11 -34.09
C LYS A 131 -12.02 5.94 -34.79
N ALA A 132 -12.87 6.61 -34.02
CA ALA A 132 -13.89 7.48 -34.56
C ALA A 132 -13.27 8.69 -35.27
N GLN A 133 -12.24 9.29 -34.69
CA GLN A 133 -11.50 10.40 -35.29
C GLN A 133 -10.80 9.98 -36.59
N ALA A 134 -10.15 8.84 -36.57
CA ALA A 134 -9.49 8.30 -37.76
C ALA A 134 -10.49 8.03 -38.89
N ARG A 135 -11.69 7.57 -38.54
CA ARG A 135 -12.78 7.35 -39.52
C ARG A 135 -13.23 8.68 -40.14
N GLN A 136 -13.40 9.72 -39.32
CA GLN A 136 -13.75 11.04 -39.81
C GLN A 136 -12.66 11.63 -40.70
N ASP A 137 -11.40 11.48 -40.29
CA ASP A 137 -10.24 11.96 -41.05
C ASP A 137 -10.13 11.20 -42.40
N ALA A 138 -10.39 9.90 -42.41
CA ALA A 138 -10.38 9.11 -43.61
C ALA A 138 -11.48 9.54 -44.58
N LEU A 139 -12.68 9.84 -44.05
CA LEU A 139 -13.78 10.34 -44.86
C LEU A 139 -13.46 11.75 -45.42
N ALA A 140 -12.84 12.61 -44.59
CA ALA A 140 -12.41 13.93 -45.05
C ALA A 140 -11.23 13.85 -46.02
N GLY A 141 -10.28 12.94 -45.75
CA GLY A 141 -9.10 12.72 -46.60
C GLY A 141 -9.41 12.01 -47.93
N ASN A 142 -10.52 11.30 -48.03
CA ASN A 142 -11.01 10.72 -49.28
C ASN A 142 -11.72 11.73 -50.17
N LEU A 143 -11.94 12.93 -49.68
CA LEU A 143 -12.34 14.01 -50.54
C LEU A 143 -11.13 14.36 -51.40
N PRO A 144 -11.22 14.30 -52.74
CA PRO A 144 -10.09 14.59 -53.57
C PRO A 144 -9.57 16.01 -53.28
N PRO A 145 -8.29 16.16 -53.07
CA PRO A 145 -7.73 17.49 -52.98
C PRO A 145 -8.06 18.20 -54.28
N SER A 146 -8.83 19.20 -54.16
CA SER A 146 -9.15 20.05 -55.27
C SER A 146 -7.96 20.80 -55.77
#